data_b1965a4c603e7b24f3116792883ff768
#
_entry.id   b1965a4c603e7b24f3116792883ff768
#
_cell.length_a   1.000
_cell.length_b   1.000
_cell.length_c   1.000
_cell.angle_alpha   90.00
_cell.angle_beta   90.00
_cell.angle_gamma   90.00
#
_symmetry.space_group_name_H-M   'P 1'
#
loop_
_entity.id
_entity.type
_entity.pdbx_description
1 polymer ?
#
loop_
_entity_poly.entity_id
_entity_poly.type
_entity_poly.pdbx_seq_one_letter_code
_entity_poly.pdbx_strand_id
1 'polypeptide(L)'
;QSRIDILTDYANYIWNTSPETYFILEHFADNSEETALANNGFMLWGNMSHNYAQASMGYGGDLSWGVHSQRGWNSPHLVTYMESHDEERIMYQNKNFGNSSGSYYIQMSNTALARMELSLAFLLPIPGPKMIWQFGEMGYDYSINHCENGTIDEECRTAPKPVRWDYLINPNRVKLLKVFKALNELKRNYEVFSTTDFNYDLAGTGKRIRLNHSDENAVVIGNFGVEDIMLNPGFQHTGTWYDYFTGEIISVDDVNNQFLLSPGEYRIYTDFQLPPPRFICDYVYWN
;
A
#
# COMPACT_ATOMS: atom_id res chain seq x y z
N GLN A 1 -21.28 -9.57 30.39
CA GLN A 1 -20.42 -10.15 29.36
C GLN A 1 -19.81 -9.03 28.52
N SER A 2 -18.51 -9.04 28.28
CA SER A 2 -17.83 -8.01 27.51
C SER A 2 -18.08 -8.19 26.01
N ARG A 3 -17.83 -7.15 25.20
CA ARG A 3 -17.91 -7.25 23.72
C ARG A 3 -16.92 -8.30 23.21
N ILE A 4 -15.73 -8.38 23.80
CA ILE A 4 -14.71 -9.37 23.46
C ILE A 4 -15.25 -10.80 23.65
N ASP A 5 -15.92 -11.08 24.80
CA ASP A 5 -16.48 -12.41 25.07
C ASP A 5 -17.53 -12.80 24.04
N ILE A 6 -18.45 -11.88 23.69
CA ILE A 6 -19.50 -12.12 22.71
C ILE A 6 -18.91 -12.45 21.34
N LEU A 7 -17.93 -11.65 20.88
CA LEU A 7 -17.29 -11.87 19.58
C LEU A 7 -16.49 -13.18 19.60
N THR A 8 -15.82 -13.50 20.70
CA THR A 8 -15.08 -14.75 20.87
C THR A 8 -16.02 -15.98 20.84
N ASP A 9 -17.19 -15.88 21.46
CA ASP A 9 -18.19 -16.96 21.42
C ASP A 9 -18.68 -17.19 19.97
N TYR A 10 -18.94 -16.12 19.19
CA TYR A 10 -19.28 -16.25 17.78
C TYR A 10 -18.17 -16.89 16.94
N ALA A 11 -16.93 -16.43 17.14
CA ALA A 11 -15.79 -16.96 16.42
C ALA A 11 -15.56 -18.45 16.76
N ASN A 12 -15.62 -18.82 18.03
CA ASN A 12 -15.48 -20.22 18.47
C ASN A 12 -16.55 -21.12 17.85
N TYR A 13 -17.80 -20.65 17.77
CA TYR A 13 -18.87 -21.40 17.11
C TYR A 13 -18.57 -21.67 15.63
N ILE A 14 -18.08 -20.64 14.92
CA ILE A 14 -17.69 -20.76 13.51
C ILE A 14 -16.47 -21.67 13.34
N TRP A 15 -15.40 -21.43 14.11
CA TRP A 15 -14.14 -22.17 14.01
C TRP A 15 -14.27 -23.64 14.41
N ASN A 16 -15.20 -24.00 15.31
CA ASN A 16 -15.51 -25.40 15.62
C ASN A 16 -16.06 -26.16 14.41
N THR A 17 -16.69 -25.46 13.47
CA THR A 17 -17.27 -26.08 12.27
C THR A 17 -16.40 -25.87 11.03
N SER A 18 -15.73 -24.72 10.94
CA SER A 18 -14.91 -24.31 9.81
C SER A 18 -13.63 -23.59 10.32
N PRO A 19 -12.61 -24.33 10.77
CA PRO A 19 -11.42 -23.77 11.42
C PRO A 19 -10.64 -22.79 10.57
N GLU A 20 -10.68 -22.92 9.24
CA GLU A 20 -9.96 -22.08 8.28
C GLU A 20 -10.72 -20.80 7.91
N THR A 21 -11.86 -20.53 8.53
CA THR A 21 -12.66 -19.33 8.22
C THR A 21 -11.99 -18.09 8.78
N TYR A 22 -11.73 -17.10 7.93
CA TYR A 22 -11.33 -15.78 8.39
C TYR A 22 -12.51 -15.05 9.03
N PHE A 23 -12.31 -14.51 10.22
CA PHE A 23 -13.29 -13.69 10.89
C PHE A 23 -12.76 -12.25 10.97
N ILE A 24 -13.28 -11.39 10.10
CA ILE A 24 -12.80 -10.02 9.90
C ILE A 24 -13.78 -9.04 10.54
N LEU A 25 -13.27 -8.15 11.40
CA LEU A 25 -14.05 -7.17 12.11
C LEU A 25 -13.80 -5.76 11.57
N GLU A 26 -14.85 -5.04 11.28
CA GLU A 26 -14.86 -3.59 11.23
C GLU A 26 -15.16 -3.08 12.63
N HIS A 27 -14.11 -2.81 13.43
CA HIS A 27 -14.23 -2.69 14.89
C HIS A 27 -13.55 -1.44 15.41
N PHE A 28 -13.47 -0.40 15.01
CA PHE A 28 -12.77 0.81 15.41
C PHE A 28 -12.95 1.17 16.91
N ALA A 29 -12.34 0.37 17.78
CA ALA A 29 -12.33 0.56 19.23
C ALA A 29 -10.96 1.02 19.71
N ASP A 30 -10.79 1.10 21.04
CA ASP A 30 -9.48 1.34 21.64
C ASP A 30 -8.49 0.23 21.26
N ASN A 31 -7.24 0.60 21.00
CA ASN A 31 -6.22 -0.36 20.55
C ASN A 31 -6.01 -1.52 21.54
N SER A 32 -6.24 -1.31 22.82
CA SER A 32 -6.17 -2.40 23.82
C SER A 32 -7.21 -3.49 23.58
N GLU A 33 -8.43 -3.12 23.19
CA GLU A 33 -9.50 -4.05 22.85
C GLU A 33 -9.20 -4.73 21.50
N GLU A 34 -8.77 -3.96 20.50
CA GLU A 34 -8.37 -4.51 19.19
C GLU A 34 -7.18 -5.48 19.31
N THR A 35 -6.19 -5.16 20.16
CA THR A 35 -5.06 -6.05 20.47
C THR A 35 -5.54 -7.39 21.05
N ALA A 36 -6.49 -7.37 21.98
CA ALA A 36 -7.03 -8.58 22.57
C ALA A 36 -7.75 -9.43 21.51
N LEU A 37 -8.56 -8.82 20.65
CA LEU A 37 -9.24 -9.51 19.56
C LEU A 37 -8.26 -10.07 18.53
N ALA A 38 -7.26 -9.29 18.10
CA ALA A 38 -6.24 -9.74 17.15
C ALA A 38 -5.43 -10.92 17.69
N ASN A 39 -5.07 -10.89 18.98
CA ASN A 39 -4.36 -11.98 19.64
C ASN A 39 -5.23 -13.22 19.87
N ASN A 40 -6.57 -13.08 19.83
CA ASN A 40 -7.52 -14.19 19.86
C ASN A 40 -7.82 -14.78 18.44
N GLY A 41 -7.16 -14.29 17.39
CA GLY A 41 -7.27 -14.83 16.03
C GLY A 41 -8.15 -14.04 15.07
N PHE A 42 -8.80 -12.96 15.53
CA PHE A 42 -9.56 -12.08 14.63
C PHE A 42 -8.64 -11.27 13.72
N MET A 43 -9.11 -11.00 12.52
CA MET A 43 -8.56 -9.95 11.68
C MET A 43 -9.39 -8.68 11.87
N LEU A 44 -8.73 -7.52 11.96
CA LEU A 44 -9.42 -6.25 12.13
C LEU A 44 -9.03 -5.26 11.04
N TRP A 45 -9.99 -4.45 10.63
CA TRP A 45 -9.75 -3.37 9.69
C TRP A 45 -8.80 -2.32 10.25
N GLY A 46 -7.81 -1.95 9.46
CA GLY A 46 -6.83 -0.92 9.75
C GLY A 46 -7.00 0.27 8.83
N ASN A 47 -7.87 1.21 9.20
CA ASN A 47 -8.10 2.42 8.43
C ASN A 47 -6.84 3.30 8.43
N MET A 48 -6.26 3.47 7.25
CA MET A 48 -5.10 4.34 6.98
C MET A 48 -5.40 5.37 5.89
N SER A 49 -6.67 5.59 5.56
CA SER A 49 -7.07 6.44 4.45
C SER A 49 -6.53 7.86 4.56
N HIS A 50 -6.67 8.50 5.71
CA HIS A 50 -6.13 9.83 5.95
C HIS A 50 -4.60 9.89 5.77
N ASN A 51 -3.88 8.93 6.34
CA ASN A 51 -2.41 8.90 6.30
C ASN A 51 -1.90 8.66 4.87
N TYR A 52 -2.50 7.71 4.14
CA TYR A 52 -2.15 7.47 2.73
C TYR A 52 -2.54 8.64 1.84
N ALA A 53 -3.67 9.29 2.09
CA ALA A 53 -4.07 10.48 1.35
C ALA A 53 -3.06 11.62 1.55
N GLN A 54 -2.68 11.93 2.79
CA GLN A 54 -1.66 12.95 3.09
C GLN A 54 -0.32 12.61 2.44
N ALA A 55 0.14 11.36 2.56
CA ALA A 55 1.38 10.90 1.93
C ALA A 55 1.28 10.98 0.40
N SER A 56 0.20 10.48 -0.20
CA SER A 56 -0.02 10.49 -1.65
C SER A 56 -0.12 11.90 -2.21
N MET A 57 -0.78 12.81 -1.51
CA MET A 57 -0.85 14.23 -1.88
C MET A 57 0.45 15.02 -1.68
N GLY A 58 1.51 14.42 -1.09
CA GLY A 58 2.80 15.10 -0.90
C GLY A 58 2.92 15.91 0.39
N TYR A 59 2.07 15.65 1.39
CA TYR A 59 2.05 16.35 2.69
C TYR A 59 2.66 15.56 3.86
N GLY A 60 3.27 14.39 3.60
CA GLY A 60 4.08 13.67 4.58
C GLY A 60 3.31 12.86 5.63
N GLY A 61 2.26 12.13 5.24
CA GLY A 61 1.52 11.24 6.15
C GLY A 61 2.41 10.11 6.72
N ASP A 62 2.27 9.81 8.01
CA ASP A 62 2.93 8.67 8.66
C ASP A 62 2.11 7.39 8.46
N LEU A 63 2.71 6.37 7.82
CA LEU A 63 2.05 5.11 7.49
C LEU A 63 2.27 4.01 8.56
N SER A 64 3.02 4.30 9.62
CA SER A 64 3.44 3.28 10.60
C SER A 64 2.28 2.64 11.35
N TRP A 65 1.17 3.37 11.60
CA TRP A 65 -0.02 2.81 12.25
C TRP A 65 -0.74 1.73 11.43
N GLY A 66 -0.41 1.60 10.13
CA GLY A 66 -0.82 0.51 9.24
C GLY A 66 -0.04 -0.80 9.44
N VAL A 67 0.87 -0.85 10.42
CA VAL A 67 1.71 -2.01 10.74
C VAL A 67 1.22 -2.64 12.05
N HIS A 68 0.94 -3.94 12.04
CA HIS A 68 0.42 -4.66 13.21
C HIS A 68 1.32 -4.56 14.44
N SER A 69 2.64 -4.66 14.27
CA SER A 69 3.61 -4.57 15.36
C SER A 69 3.68 -3.17 15.99
N GLN A 70 3.40 -2.09 15.21
CA GLN A 70 3.27 -0.74 15.75
C GLN A 70 2.09 -0.62 16.72
N ARG A 71 1.04 -1.42 16.51
CA ARG A 71 -0.12 -1.49 17.40
C ARG A 71 0.10 -2.41 18.61
N GLY A 72 1.24 -3.11 18.67
CA GLY A 72 1.55 -4.09 19.72
C GLY A 72 0.85 -5.44 19.53
N TRP A 73 0.44 -5.77 18.31
CA TRP A 73 -0.20 -7.06 18.00
C TRP A 73 0.85 -8.13 17.71
N ASN A 74 0.61 -9.35 18.20
CA ASN A 74 1.55 -10.47 18.04
C ASN A 74 1.57 -11.06 16.63
N SER A 75 0.46 -10.95 15.91
CA SER A 75 0.28 -11.54 14.57
C SER A 75 -0.15 -10.49 13.55
N PRO A 76 0.17 -10.66 12.27
CA PRO A 76 -0.15 -9.70 11.21
C PRO A 76 -1.64 -9.76 10.80
N HIS A 77 -2.54 -9.62 11.76
CA HIS A 77 -4.00 -9.71 11.59
C HIS A 77 -4.66 -8.38 11.21
N LEU A 78 -3.86 -7.34 10.94
CA LEU A 78 -4.36 -6.03 10.53
C LEU A 78 -4.65 -6.02 9.03
N VAL A 79 -5.94 -5.89 8.68
CA VAL A 79 -6.40 -5.70 7.30
C VAL A 79 -6.25 -4.21 6.95
N THR A 80 -5.03 -3.82 6.60
CA THR A 80 -4.71 -2.42 6.30
C THR A 80 -5.27 -2.01 4.95
N TYR A 81 -5.86 -0.82 4.89
CA TYR A 81 -6.37 -0.24 3.64
C TYR A 81 -6.15 1.27 3.58
N MET A 82 -6.17 1.79 2.37
CA MET A 82 -6.07 3.23 2.09
C MET A 82 -7.37 3.83 1.56
N GLU A 83 -8.36 3.00 1.21
CA GLU A 83 -9.69 3.39 0.75
C GLU A 83 -10.71 2.35 1.19
N SER A 84 -11.93 2.78 1.51
CA SER A 84 -13.07 1.91 1.79
C SER A 84 -14.40 2.52 1.30
N HIS A 85 -15.52 1.98 1.76
CA HIS A 85 -16.85 2.52 1.50
C HIS A 85 -17.11 3.84 2.24
N ASP A 86 -16.31 4.15 3.26
CA ASP A 86 -16.52 5.30 4.15
C ASP A 86 -15.52 6.45 3.92
N GLU A 87 -14.46 6.25 3.16
CA GLU A 87 -13.44 7.28 2.97
C GLU A 87 -13.45 7.85 1.55
N GLU A 88 -12.95 9.10 1.45
CA GLU A 88 -12.72 9.73 0.15
C GLU A 88 -11.61 9.01 -0.63
N ARG A 89 -11.76 8.94 -1.94
CA ARG A 89 -10.81 8.29 -2.84
C ARG A 89 -9.49 9.06 -2.92
N ILE A 90 -8.37 8.36 -2.77
CA ILE A 90 -7.03 8.97 -2.82
C ILE A 90 -6.79 9.64 -4.17
N MET A 91 -7.19 8.99 -5.27
CA MET A 91 -7.03 9.59 -6.60
C MET A 91 -7.84 10.89 -6.75
N TYR A 92 -9.05 10.95 -6.18
CA TYR A 92 -9.85 12.18 -6.13
C TYR A 92 -9.13 13.27 -5.33
N GLN A 93 -8.59 12.94 -4.16
CA GLN A 93 -7.83 13.86 -3.32
C GLN A 93 -6.56 14.35 -4.01
N ASN A 94 -5.78 13.45 -4.62
CA ASN A 94 -4.58 13.82 -5.39
C ASN A 94 -4.89 14.85 -6.49
N LYS A 95 -5.97 14.65 -7.25
CA LYS A 95 -6.35 15.54 -8.34
C LYS A 95 -6.85 16.92 -7.88
N ASN A 96 -7.46 17.00 -6.71
CA ASN A 96 -8.07 18.23 -6.24
C ASN A 96 -7.18 19.00 -5.23
N PHE A 97 -6.36 18.28 -4.45
CA PHE A 97 -5.62 18.86 -3.32
C PHE A 97 -4.14 18.48 -3.33
N GLY A 98 -3.66 17.76 -4.35
CA GLY A 98 -2.26 17.37 -4.46
C GLY A 98 -1.31 18.55 -4.46
N ASN A 99 -0.19 18.40 -3.76
CA ASN A 99 0.88 19.39 -3.63
C ASN A 99 1.70 19.50 -4.93
N SER A 100 2.55 20.52 -5.01
CA SER A 100 3.42 20.76 -6.18
C SER A 100 4.71 21.45 -5.78
N SER A 101 5.77 21.23 -6.55
CA SER A 101 6.99 22.02 -6.53
C SER A 101 7.63 22.05 -7.91
N GLY A 102 8.11 23.22 -8.35
CA GLY A 102 8.71 23.40 -9.66
C GLY A 102 7.78 22.96 -10.80
N SER A 103 8.20 21.96 -11.56
CA SER A 103 7.42 21.35 -12.64
C SER A 103 6.65 20.08 -12.23
N TYR A 104 6.75 19.64 -10.96
CA TYR A 104 6.05 18.48 -10.45
C TYR A 104 4.72 18.86 -9.81
N TYR A 105 3.62 18.47 -10.44
CA TYR A 105 2.24 18.77 -10.01
C TYR A 105 1.48 17.48 -9.78
N ILE A 106 1.13 17.14 -8.53
CA ILE A 106 0.39 15.92 -8.20
C ILE A 106 -1.04 15.95 -8.77
N GLN A 107 -1.64 17.13 -8.92
CA GLN A 107 -2.99 17.29 -9.49
C GLN A 107 -3.11 16.85 -10.96
N MET A 108 -1.99 16.75 -11.67
CA MET A 108 -1.98 16.20 -13.05
C MET A 108 -2.32 14.71 -13.01
N SER A 109 -3.28 14.28 -13.82
CA SER A 109 -3.81 12.91 -13.78
C SER A 109 -2.73 11.81 -13.87
N ASN A 110 -1.69 12.01 -14.69
CA ASN A 110 -0.62 11.04 -14.83
C ASN A 110 0.25 10.98 -13.57
N THR A 111 0.55 12.14 -12.96
CA THR A 111 1.30 12.22 -11.70
C THR A 111 0.48 11.62 -10.57
N ALA A 112 -0.81 11.95 -10.49
CA ALA A 112 -1.72 11.39 -9.49
C ALA A 112 -1.79 9.85 -9.57
N LEU A 113 -1.83 9.26 -10.77
CA LEU A 113 -1.77 7.80 -10.96
C LEU A 113 -0.42 7.22 -10.54
N ALA A 114 0.71 7.88 -10.85
CA ALA A 114 2.02 7.45 -10.38
C ALA A 114 2.13 7.49 -8.84
N ARG A 115 1.45 8.46 -8.18
CA ARG A 115 1.34 8.51 -6.71
C ARG A 115 0.54 7.34 -6.14
N MET A 116 -0.44 6.81 -6.88
CA MET A 116 -1.15 5.58 -6.50
C MET A 116 -0.23 4.37 -6.60
N GLU A 117 0.63 4.29 -7.64
CA GLU A 117 1.65 3.23 -7.76
C GLU A 117 2.58 3.24 -6.52
N LEU A 118 3.12 4.42 -6.15
CA LEU A 118 3.94 4.61 -4.96
C LEU A 118 3.19 4.18 -3.69
N SER A 119 1.92 4.57 -3.54
CA SER A 119 1.12 4.21 -2.37
C SER A 119 0.91 2.70 -2.26
N LEU A 120 0.65 2.01 -3.37
CA LEU A 120 0.56 0.54 -3.42
C LEU A 120 1.88 -0.14 -3.08
N ALA A 121 3.02 0.42 -3.53
CA ALA A 121 4.35 -0.09 -3.22
C ALA A 121 4.69 -0.02 -1.71
N PHE A 122 3.97 0.80 -0.95
CA PHE A 122 4.09 0.89 0.52
C PHE A 122 2.90 0.28 1.28
N LEU A 123 1.84 -0.12 0.59
CA LEU A 123 0.73 -0.84 1.20
C LEU A 123 0.93 -2.36 1.14
N LEU A 124 1.20 -2.89 -0.06
CA LEU A 124 1.19 -4.33 -0.30
C LEU A 124 2.35 -5.09 0.34
N PRO A 125 3.61 -4.61 0.35
CA PRO A 125 4.72 -5.32 0.97
C PRO A 125 4.65 -5.40 2.50
N ILE A 126 3.96 -4.48 3.17
CA ILE A 126 3.79 -4.57 4.64
C ILE A 126 3.10 -5.90 4.99
N PRO A 127 3.64 -6.69 5.94
CA PRO A 127 3.04 -7.95 6.34
C PRO A 127 1.58 -7.85 6.78
N GLY A 128 0.83 -8.92 6.59
CA GLY A 128 -0.60 -9.01 6.88
C GLY A 128 -1.52 -8.77 5.67
N PRO A 129 -2.82 -9.06 5.83
CA PRO A 129 -3.82 -8.91 4.78
C PRO A 129 -4.04 -7.43 4.41
N LYS A 130 -4.55 -7.20 3.20
CA LYS A 130 -4.86 -5.86 2.70
C LYS A 130 -6.25 -5.85 2.08
N MET A 131 -6.93 -4.72 2.20
CA MET A 131 -8.15 -4.46 1.45
C MET A 131 -7.90 -3.41 0.37
N ILE A 132 -8.28 -3.72 -0.85
CA ILE A 132 -8.33 -2.78 -1.97
C ILE A 132 -9.79 -2.53 -2.28
N TRP A 133 -10.21 -1.27 -2.18
CA TRP A 133 -11.58 -0.90 -2.47
C TRP A 133 -11.82 -0.81 -3.98
N GLN A 134 -13.08 -0.92 -4.38
CA GLN A 134 -13.58 -0.97 -5.76
C GLN A 134 -12.87 0.02 -6.69
N PHE A 135 -12.24 -0.50 -7.75
CA PHE A 135 -11.45 0.23 -8.74
C PHE A 135 -10.24 1.02 -8.20
N GLY A 136 -9.88 0.88 -6.92
CA GLY A 136 -8.69 1.51 -6.34
C GLY A 136 -7.41 1.08 -7.06
N GLU A 137 -7.36 -0.17 -7.54
CA GLU A 137 -6.27 -0.74 -8.34
C GLU A 137 -6.10 -0.08 -9.73
N MET A 138 -7.07 0.73 -10.14
CA MET A 138 -7.04 1.52 -11.37
C MET A 138 -7.15 3.03 -11.11
N GLY A 139 -7.03 3.45 -9.85
CA GLY A 139 -7.08 4.85 -9.45
C GLY A 139 -8.47 5.47 -9.62
N TYR A 140 -9.46 4.94 -8.91
CA TYR A 140 -10.83 5.46 -8.93
C TYR A 140 -10.90 6.90 -8.48
N ASP A 141 -11.37 7.81 -9.33
CA ASP A 141 -11.29 9.26 -9.13
C ASP A 141 -12.64 9.98 -8.95
N TYR A 142 -13.70 9.26 -8.66
CA TYR A 142 -14.96 9.86 -8.23
C TYR A 142 -14.97 10.07 -6.71
N SER A 143 -15.47 11.22 -6.27
CA SER A 143 -15.67 11.47 -4.84
C SER A 143 -16.64 10.45 -4.23
N ILE A 144 -16.44 10.17 -2.94
CA ILE A 144 -17.43 9.43 -2.16
C ILE A 144 -18.79 10.15 -2.11
N ASN A 145 -18.80 11.46 -2.29
CA ASN A 145 -19.99 12.30 -2.33
C ASN A 145 -20.52 12.53 -3.75
N HIS A 146 -20.07 11.75 -4.74
CA HIS A 146 -20.55 11.87 -6.13
C HIS A 146 -21.99 11.38 -6.25
N CYS A 147 -22.85 12.25 -6.78
CA CYS A 147 -24.28 11.97 -7.03
C CYS A 147 -24.50 11.41 -8.45
N GLU A 148 -25.60 10.70 -8.66
CA GLU A 148 -25.96 10.15 -9.97
C GLU A 148 -26.16 11.23 -11.05
N ASN A 149 -26.52 12.45 -10.66
CA ASN A 149 -26.66 13.61 -11.56
C ASN A 149 -25.34 14.29 -11.91
N GLY A 150 -24.20 13.78 -11.38
CA GLY A 150 -22.87 14.30 -11.63
C GLY A 150 -22.43 15.42 -10.67
N THR A 151 -23.26 15.83 -9.71
CA THR A 151 -22.85 16.79 -8.67
C THR A 151 -22.11 16.10 -7.53
N ILE A 152 -21.51 16.88 -6.64
CA ILE A 152 -20.87 16.39 -5.40
C ILE A 152 -21.66 16.98 -4.23
N ASP A 153 -22.25 16.10 -3.41
CA ASP A 153 -23.07 16.47 -2.25
C ASP A 153 -22.92 15.40 -1.17
N GLU A 154 -22.80 15.81 0.09
CA GLU A 154 -22.69 14.90 1.23
C GLU A 154 -23.88 13.95 1.37
N GLU A 155 -25.07 14.36 0.95
CA GLU A 155 -26.27 13.52 0.94
C GLU A 155 -26.13 12.31 0.00
N CYS A 156 -25.25 12.40 -1.00
CA CYS A 156 -24.96 11.32 -1.95
C CYS A 156 -23.86 10.35 -1.48
N ARG A 157 -23.37 10.46 -0.24
CA ARG A 157 -22.31 9.60 0.29
C ARG A 157 -22.61 8.11 0.10
N THR A 158 -23.85 7.70 0.33
CA THR A 158 -24.31 6.30 0.18
C THR A 158 -24.91 5.98 -1.18
N ALA A 159 -25.00 6.95 -2.09
CA ALA A 159 -25.52 6.71 -3.44
C ALA A 159 -24.59 5.78 -4.25
N PRO A 160 -25.13 5.03 -5.22
CA PRO A 160 -24.33 4.22 -6.12
C PRO A 160 -23.27 5.04 -6.84
N LYS A 161 -22.07 4.50 -6.95
CA LYS A 161 -20.96 5.14 -7.67
C LYS A 161 -20.78 4.55 -9.05
N PRO A 162 -20.33 5.34 -10.05
CA PRO A 162 -20.14 4.86 -11.41
C PRO A 162 -19.22 3.64 -11.50
N VAL A 163 -19.64 2.63 -12.25
CA VAL A 163 -18.80 1.48 -12.63
C VAL A 163 -17.91 1.89 -13.79
N ARG A 164 -16.59 1.69 -13.70
CA ARG A 164 -15.60 2.29 -14.58
C ARG A 164 -14.69 1.26 -15.28
N TRP A 165 -15.28 0.26 -15.95
CA TRP A 165 -14.51 -0.67 -16.78
C TRP A 165 -13.81 0.00 -17.98
N ASP A 166 -14.28 1.17 -18.38
CA ASP A 166 -13.64 2.03 -19.39
C ASP A 166 -12.25 2.53 -18.98
N TYR A 167 -11.88 2.46 -17.70
CA TYR A 167 -10.52 2.72 -17.23
C TYR A 167 -9.48 1.82 -17.91
N LEU A 168 -9.86 0.64 -18.36
CA LEU A 168 -8.98 -0.30 -19.08
C LEU A 168 -8.52 0.20 -20.46
N ILE A 169 -9.12 1.26 -21.02
CA ILE A 169 -8.63 1.89 -22.25
C ILE A 169 -7.57 2.97 -22.01
N ASN A 170 -7.36 3.39 -20.76
CA ASN A 170 -6.36 4.40 -20.41
C ASN A 170 -5.02 3.72 -20.06
N PRO A 171 -3.94 3.97 -20.83
CA PRO A 171 -2.66 3.26 -20.62
C PRO A 171 -2.04 3.48 -19.25
N ASN A 172 -2.21 4.67 -18.63
CA ASN A 172 -1.65 4.94 -17.31
C ASN A 172 -2.42 4.22 -16.19
N ARG A 173 -3.74 4.03 -16.34
CA ARG A 173 -4.54 3.22 -15.42
C ARG A 173 -4.24 1.74 -15.58
N VAL A 174 -4.03 1.29 -16.80
CA VAL A 174 -3.57 -0.09 -17.09
C VAL A 174 -2.18 -0.31 -16.50
N LYS A 175 -1.28 0.67 -16.55
CA LYS A 175 0.02 0.60 -15.89
C LYS A 175 -0.14 0.43 -14.39
N LEU A 176 -0.97 1.24 -13.72
CA LEU A 176 -1.26 1.11 -12.28
C LEU A 176 -1.79 -0.29 -11.94
N LEU A 177 -2.76 -0.81 -12.73
CA LEU A 177 -3.28 -2.17 -12.54
C LEU A 177 -2.18 -3.24 -12.69
N LYS A 178 -1.24 -3.06 -13.62
CA LYS A 178 -0.10 -3.96 -13.80
C LYS A 178 0.86 -3.90 -12.61
N VAL A 179 1.14 -2.71 -12.09
CA VAL A 179 1.93 -2.54 -10.86
C VAL A 179 1.24 -3.24 -9.68
N PHE A 180 -0.07 -3.04 -9.51
CA PHE A 180 -0.83 -3.75 -8.48
C PHE A 180 -0.71 -5.28 -8.61
N LYS A 181 -0.85 -5.82 -9.82
CA LYS A 181 -0.66 -7.26 -10.07
C LYS A 181 0.74 -7.73 -9.69
N ALA A 182 1.77 -7.01 -10.11
CA ALA A 182 3.15 -7.34 -9.82
C ALA A 182 3.44 -7.37 -8.31
N LEU A 183 2.99 -6.36 -7.57
CA LEU A 183 3.14 -6.30 -6.12
C LEU A 183 2.37 -7.43 -5.40
N ASN A 184 1.19 -7.78 -5.91
CA ASN A 184 0.41 -8.89 -5.37
C ASN A 184 1.07 -10.25 -5.67
N GLU A 185 1.70 -10.41 -6.85
CA GLU A 185 2.51 -11.59 -7.18
C GLU A 185 3.70 -11.74 -6.24
N LEU A 186 4.43 -10.65 -5.91
CA LEU A 186 5.48 -10.69 -4.90
C LEU A 186 4.95 -11.22 -3.56
N LYS A 187 3.88 -10.64 -3.06
CA LYS A 187 3.28 -11.02 -1.78
C LYS A 187 2.79 -12.47 -1.72
N ARG A 188 2.34 -13.02 -2.83
CA ARG A 188 1.80 -14.39 -2.90
C ARG A 188 2.84 -15.47 -3.13
N ASN A 189 3.91 -15.16 -3.82
CA ASN A 189 4.82 -16.17 -4.37
C ASN A 189 6.19 -16.20 -3.68
N TYR A 190 6.54 -15.18 -2.88
CA TYR A 190 7.85 -15.07 -2.23
C TYR A 190 7.71 -14.84 -0.73
N GLU A 191 8.29 -15.75 0.05
CA GLU A 191 8.12 -15.78 1.51
C GLU A 191 8.61 -14.51 2.21
N VAL A 192 9.67 -13.86 1.68
CA VAL A 192 10.17 -12.59 2.20
C VAL A 192 9.09 -11.50 2.26
N PHE A 193 8.11 -11.50 1.34
CA PHE A 193 6.99 -10.55 1.36
C PHE A 193 5.85 -10.95 2.32
N SER A 194 6.00 -12.06 3.02
CA SER A 194 5.09 -12.54 4.07
C SER A 194 5.80 -12.69 5.43
N THR A 195 7.07 -12.28 5.51
CA THR A 195 7.89 -12.36 6.73
C THR A 195 7.28 -11.55 7.87
N THR A 196 7.55 -11.96 9.11
CA THR A 196 7.29 -11.16 10.31
C THR A 196 8.56 -10.48 10.85
N ASP A 197 9.72 -10.76 10.25
CA ASP A 197 10.98 -10.06 10.53
C ASP A 197 11.18 -8.92 9.53
N PHE A 198 10.84 -7.72 9.93
CA PHE A 198 10.95 -6.54 9.08
C PHE A 198 11.17 -5.27 9.90
N ASN A 199 11.78 -4.28 9.24
CA ASN A 199 12.00 -2.96 9.79
C ASN A 199 11.45 -1.90 8.82
N TYR A 200 11.04 -0.77 9.36
CA TYR A 200 10.45 0.28 8.53
C TYR A 200 10.76 1.68 9.07
N ASP A 201 10.73 2.63 8.17
CA ASP A 201 10.69 4.06 8.46
C ASP A 201 9.60 4.64 7.53
N LEU A 202 8.44 4.90 8.08
CA LEU A 202 7.23 5.22 7.35
C LEU A 202 6.72 6.64 7.63
N ALA A 203 7.44 7.42 8.44
CA ALA A 203 7.20 8.83 8.66
C ALA A 203 7.91 9.70 7.61
N GLY A 204 7.55 10.99 7.54
CA GLY A 204 8.19 11.94 6.63
C GLY A 204 7.93 11.67 5.13
N THR A 205 8.73 12.28 4.27
CA THR A 205 8.59 12.18 2.81
C THR A 205 9.38 11.02 2.22
N GLY A 206 10.60 10.76 2.71
CA GLY A 206 11.38 9.58 2.34
C GLY A 206 10.97 8.41 3.21
N LYS A 207 10.48 7.32 2.61
CA LYS A 207 10.02 6.14 3.35
C LYS A 207 10.76 4.90 2.89
N ARG A 208 10.89 3.92 3.82
CA ARG A 208 11.48 2.62 3.51
C ARG A 208 10.86 1.48 4.31
N ILE A 209 10.90 0.28 3.72
CA ILE A 209 10.58 -0.99 4.37
C ILE A 209 11.74 -1.94 4.06
N ARG A 210 12.21 -2.68 5.06
CA ARG A 210 13.20 -3.75 4.91
C ARG A 210 12.57 -5.04 5.39
N LEU A 211 12.48 -6.01 4.51
CA LEU A 211 11.93 -7.33 4.77
C LEU A 211 13.11 -8.30 4.86
N ASN A 212 13.21 -9.03 5.96
CA ASN A 212 14.30 -9.95 6.23
C ASN A 212 13.77 -11.40 6.16
N HIS A 213 14.52 -12.26 5.50
CA HIS A 213 14.27 -13.68 5.46
C HIS A 213 15.62 -14.42 5.49
N SER A 214 15.65 -15.71 5.85
CA SER A 214 16.92 -16.46 6.00
C SER A 214 17.79 -16.46 4.75
N ASP A 215 17.18 -16.55 3.58
CA ASP A 215 17.87 -16.73 2.30
C ASP A 215 17.56 -15.62 1.28
N GLU A 216 16.66 -14.69 1.62
CA GLU A 216 16.13 -13.68 0.72
C GLU A 216 15.85 -12.39 1.49
N ASN A 217 16.28 -11.26 0.95
CA ASN A 217 15.96 -9.96 1.53
C ASN A 217 15.31 -9.04 0.48
N ALA A 218 14.46 -8.15 0.95
CA ALA A 218 13.89 -7.12 0.09
C ALA A 218 13.88 -5.76 0.77
N VAL A 219 14.03 -4.72 -0.03
CA VAL A 219 13.99 -3.32 0.40
C VAL A 219 13.05 -2.54 -0.49
N VAL A 220 12.13 -1.80 0.11
CA VAL A 220 11.25 -0.86 -0.57
C VAL A 220 11.62 0.55 -0.15
N ILE A 221 11.89 1.42 -1.11
CA ILE A 221 12.14 2.85 -0.87
C ILE A 221 11.23 3.70 -1.74
N GLY A 222 10.91 4.91 -1.24
CA GLY A 222 10.08 5.83 -2.01
C GLY A 222 10.10 7.26 -1.48
N ASN A 223 9.89 8.18 -2.41
CA ASN A 223 9.81 9.60 -2.14
C ASN A 223 8.35 10.07 -2.24
N PHE A 224 7.72 10.28 -1.10
CA PHE A 224 6.38 10.85 -0.98
C PHE A 224 6.36 12.40 -1.00
N GLY A 225 7.52 13.05 -1.09
CA GLY A 225 7.63 14.50 -1.25
C GLY A 225 7.31 14.99 -2.67
N VAL A 226 7.56 16.27 -2.88
CA VAL A 226 7.42 16.96 -4.18
C VAL A 226 8.76 17.54 -4.67
N GLU A 227 9.84 17.21 -3.97
CA GLU A 227 11.21 17.60 -4.29
C GLU A 227 12.12 16.35 -4.24
N ASP A 228 13.30 16.44 -4.87
CA ASP A 228 14.31 15.38 -4.80
C ASP A 228 14.78 15.17 -3.37
N ILE A 229 15.03 13.93 -3.00
CA ILE A 229 15.61 13.58 -1.69
C ILE A 229 16.76 12.60 -1.84
N MET A 230 17.71 12.68 -0.90
CA MET A 230 18.70 11.62 -0.70
C MET A 230 18.17 10.67 0.38
N LEU A 231 18.08 9.38 0.08
CA LEU A 231 17.59 8.36 0.99
C LEU A 231 18.53 7.16 1.04
N ASN A 232 18.89 6.73 2.26
CA ASN A 232 19.59 5.46 2.46
C ASN A 232 18.56 4.33 2.42
N PRO A 233 18.64 3.37 1.47
CA PRO A 233 17.76 2.21 1.39
C PRO A 233 17.84 1.32 2.64
N GLY A 234 19.00 1.28 3.29
CA GLY A 234 19.27 0.43 4.44
C GLY A 234 19.37 -1.04 4.06
N PHE A 235 20.07 -1.33 2.97
CA PHE A 235 20.33 -2.71 2.55
C PHE A 235 20.90 -3.54 3.70
N GLN A 236 20.47 -4.78 3.81
CA GLN A 236 20.85 -5.69 4.90
C GLN A 236 22.32 -6.11 4.82
N HIS A 237 22.90 -6.10 3.61
CA HIS A 237 24.31 -6.46 3.36
C HIS A 237 24.83 -5.79 2.08
N THR A 238 26.16 -5.78 1.92
CA THR A 238 26.83 -5.43 0.66
C THR A 238 26.72 -6.56 -0.35
N GLY A 239 26.90 -6.27 -1.62
CA GLY A 239 26.85 -7.23 -2.71
C GLY A 239 25.89 -6.85 -3.82
N THR A 240 25.39 -7.85 -4.54
CA THR A 240 24.51 -7.65 -5.69
C THR A 240 23.05 -7.55 -5.26
N TRP A 241 22.37 -6.52 -5.75
CA TRP A 241 20.93 -6.30 -5.60
C TRP A 241 20.27 -6.07 -6.95
N TYR A 242 18.99 -6.36 -7.05
CA TYR A 242 18.20 -6.29 -8.29
C TYR A 242 16.99 -5.38 -8.08
N ASP A 243 16.85 -4.36 -8.93
CA ASP A 243 15.59 -3.59 -8.98
C ASP A 243 14.52 -4.42 -9.67
N TYR A 244 13.45 -4.69 -8.94
CA TYR A 244 12.37 -5.57 -9.43
C TYR A 244 11.66 -5.03 -10.66
N PHE A 245 11.42 -3.72 -10.73
CA PHE A 245 10.65 -3.14 -11.83
C PHE A 245 11.48 -2.87 -13.08
N THR A 246 12.74 -2.50 -12.93
CA THR A 246 13.62 -2.20 -14.07
C THR A 246 14.48 -3.36 -14.50
N GLY A 247 14.69 -4.34 -13.61
CA GLY A 247 15.67 -5.41 -13.81
C GLY A 247 17.11 -4.96 -13.69
N GLU A 248 17.36 -3.71 -13.29
CA GLU A 248 18.70 -3.17 -13.09
C GLU A 248 19.44 -3.94 -11.98
N ILE A 249 20.71 -4.23 -12.25
CA ILE A 249 21.60 -4.86 -11.28
C ILE A 249 22.47 -3.78 -10.66
N ILE A 250 22.45 -3.67 -9.34
CA ILE A 250 23.28 -2.72 -8.60
C ILE A 250 24.28 -3.45 -7.71
N SER A 251 25.50 -2.91 -7.60
CA SER A 251 26.50 -3.33 -6.62
C SER A 251 26.43 -2.40 -5.42
N VAL A 252 26.13 -2.95 -4.27
CA VAL A 252 26.12 -2.22 -2.99
C VAL A 252 27.45 -2.46 -2.29
N ASP A 253 28.36 -1.50 -2.37
CA ASP A 253 29.69 -1.58 -1.76
C ASP A 253 29.68 -1.05 -0.31
N ASP A 254 28.74 -0.17 0.02
CA ASP A 254 28.48 0.36 1.37
C ASP A 254 26.99 0.45 1.61
N VAL A 255 26.49 -0.22 2.65
CA VAL A 255 25.07 -0.21 3.07
C VAL A 255 24.59 1.18 3.54
N ASN A 256 25.52 2.12 3.80
CA ASN A 256 25.19 3.48 4.18
C ASN A 256 25.03 4.43 2.99
N ASN A 257 25.26 3.97 1.76
CA ASN A 257 25.11 4.79 0.57
C ASN A 257 23.69 5.32 0.46
N GLN A 258 23.59 6.57 0.02
CA GLN A 258 22.32 7.23 -0.23
C GLN A 258 22.02 7.25 -1.72
N PHE A 259 20.74 7.09 -2.04
CA PHE A 259 20.23 7.13 -3.40
C PHE A 259 19.39 8.38 -3.60
N LEU A 260 19.60 9.06 -4.73
CA LEU A 260 18.73 10.15 -5.13
C LEU A 260 17.39 9.58 -5.61
N LEU A 261 16.30 10.08 -5.04
CA LEU A 261 14.94 9.75 -5.47
C LEU A 261 14.22 11.02 -5.89
N SER A 262 13.74 11.04 -7.11
CA SER A 262 12.88 12.11 -7.61
C SER A 262 11.49 12.07 -6.97
N PRO A 263 10.69 13.15 -7.03
CA PRO A 263 9.34 13.19 -6.49
C PRO A 263 8.46 12.07 -7.06
N GLY A 264 7.83 11.29 -6.19
CA GLY A 264 6.97 10.17 -6.58
C GLY A 264 7.72 8.90 -7.01
N GLU A 265 9.04 8.91 -7.02
CA GLU A 265 9.85 7.72 -7.34
C GLU A 265 9.77 6.70 -6.21
N TYR A 266 9.69 5.43 -6.59
CA TYR A 266 9.80 4.27 -5.69
C TYR A 266 10.59 3.16 -6.35
N ARG A 267 11.24 2.33 -5.54
CA ARG A 267 11.99 1.16 -5.99
C ARG A 267 11.78 -0.01 -5.03
N ILE A 268 11.83 -1.22 -5.57
CA ILE A 268 11.84 -2.47 -4.80
C ILE A 268 13.10 -3.23 -5.20
N TYR A 269 14.00 -3.41 -4.25
CA TYR A 269 15.22 -4.17 -4.42
C TYR A 269 15.11 -5.52 -3.74
N THR A 270 15.69 -6.55 -4.37
CA THR A 270 15.86 -7.88 -3.80
C THR A 270 17.31 -8.32 -3.96
N ASP A 271 17.87 -9.10 -3.01
CA ASP A 271 19.21 -9.67 -3.10
C ASP A 271 19.25 -10.97 -3.93
N PHE A 272 18.12 -11.39 -4.44
CA PHE A 272 17.96 -12.50 -5.38
C PHE A 272 17.25 -12.01 -6.65
N GLN A 273 17.58 -12.66 -7.77
CA GLN A 273 17.01 -12.25 -9.06
C GLN A 273 15.57 -12.73 -9.23
N LEU A 274 14.65 -11.78 -9.35
CA LEU A 274 13.27 -12.04 -9.69
C LEU A 274 13.03 -11.91 -11.21
N PRO A 275 12.10 -12.68 -11.79
CA PRO A 275 11.65 -12.38 -13.14
C PRO A 275 10.99 -10.99 -13.15
N PRO A 276 11.37 -10.10 -14.07
CA PRO A 276 10.74 -8.78 -14.14
C PRO A 276 9.24 -8.94 -14.42
N PRO A 277 8.41 -8.02 -13.92
CA PRO A 277 6.98 -8.03 -14.20
C PRO A 277 6.71 -8.07 -15.70
N ARG A 278 5.81 -8.95 -16.16
CA ARG A 278 5.57 -9.22 -17.60
C ARG A 278 5.26 -7.97 -18.44
N PHE A 279 4.80 -6.89 -17.83
CA PHE A 279 4.49 -5.64 -18.53
C PHE A 279 5.71 -4.78 -18.88
N ILE A 280 6.89 -5.03 -18.30
CA ILE A 280 8.13 -4.33 -18.68
C ILE A 280 8.62 -4.83 -20.04
N CYS A 281 8.42 -6.11 -20.33
CA CYS A 281 8.76 -6.67 -21.66
C CYS A 281 7.88 -6.15 -22.80
N ASP A 282 6.63 -5.73 -22.50
CA ASP A 282 5.69 -5.24 -23.52
C ASP A 282 5.96 -3.78 -23.94
N TYR A 283 6.70 -3.00 -23.16
CA TYR A 283 7.02 -1.60 -23.48
C TYR A 283 8.22 -1.42 -24.42
N VAL A 284 9.03 -2.46 -24.63
CA VAL A 284 10.19 -2.40 -25.55
C VAL A 284 9.77 -2.43 -27.04
N TYR A 285 8.49 -2.72 -27.34
CA TYR A 285 7.99 -2.88 -28.71
C TYR A 285 7.00 -1.80 -29.19
N TRP A 286 6.83 -0.71 -28.44
CA TRP A 286 6.02 0.42 -28.88
C TRP A 286 6.84 1.72 -28.85
N ASN A 287 7.82 1.82 -29.76
CA ASN A 287 8.42 3.06 -30.25
C ASN A 287 7.89 3.35 -31.64
#